data_49945e8b6cec5dc46cecbdec42bea52d
#
_entry.id   49945e8b6cec5dc46cecbdec42bea52d
#
_cell.length_a   1.000
_cell.length_b   1.000
_cell.length_c   1.000
_cell.angle_alpha   90.00
_cell.angle_beta   90.00
_cell.angle_gamma   90.00
#
_symmetry.space_group_name_H-M   'P 1'
#
loop_
_entity.id
_entity.type
_entity.pdbx_description
1 polymer ?
#
loop_
_entity_poly.entity_id
_entity_poly.type
_entity_poly.pdbx_seq_one_letter_code
_entity_poly.pdbx_strand_id
1 'polypeptide(L)'
;MHVTVNMLPHEEDLHGLKEYLMELERIGVTAIIACLSRHHDVCPKNWAPKLEVHVSTQHSSTNSSAANYWQEKGMDRVVLGREVTLEEIKASAAHTQVPLEVFIHGGMCISYSGRCVLSNNMTGRDANRGGCAQSCRLEISCCMREIVHCHDEQDLFSMSSKDLMAAKYIPDLITAGIASLKIEDV
;
A
#
# COMPACT_ATOMS: atom_id res chain seq x y z
N MET A 1 -7.29 -1.75 17.27
CA MET A 1 -6.13 -2.36 16.59
C MET A 1 -6.52 -2.64 15.13
N HIS A 2 -5.61 -2.35 14.17
CA HIS A 2 -5.83 -2.68 12.76
C HIS A 2 -4.90 -3.82 12.36
N VAL A 3 -5.39 -4.76 11.55
CA VAL A 3 -4.62 -5.92 11.08
C VAL A 3 -4.47 -5.83 9.57
N THR A 4 -3.24 -6.00 9.06
CA THR A 4 -2.99 -6.01 7.62
C THR A 4 -3.30 -7.39 7.03
N VAL A 5 -4.22 -7.43 6.05
CA VAL A 5 -4.60 -8.59 5.25
C VAL A 5 -4.49 -8.15 3.78
N ASN A 6 -3.31 -7.64 3.40
CA ASN A 6 -3.15 -6.80 2.21
C ASN A 6 -2.22 -7.39 1.13
N MET A 7 -1.85 -8.64 1.23
CA MET A 7 -1.17 -9.29 0.10
C MET A 7 -2.15 -9.50 -1.07
N LEU A 8 -1.63 -9.53 -2.30
CA LEU A 8 -2.42 -9.93 -3.46
C LEU A 8 -2.68 -11.44 -3.38
N PRO A 9 -3.94 -11.88 -3.11
CA PRO A 9 -4.21 -13.29 -2.87
C PRO A 9 -4.22 -14.08 -4.18
N HIS A 10 -3.65 -15.27 -4.13
CA HIS A 10 -3.92 -16.35 -5.07
C HIS A 10 -5.06 -17.22 -4.54
N GLU A 11 -5.53 -18.18 -5.35
CA GLU A 11 -6.66 -19.04 -4.98
C GLU A 11 -6.43 -19.80 -3.67
N GLU A 12 -5.20 -20.25 -3.45
CA GLU A 12 -4.80 -20.96 -2.24
C GLU A 12 -4.89 -20.12 -0.96
N ASP A 13 -4.66 -18.80 -1.08
CA ASP A 13 -4.69 -17.86 0.06
C ASP A 13 -6.13 -17.58 0.54
N LEU A 14 -7.13 -17.93 -0.26
CA LEU A 14 -8.53 -17.76 0.10
C LEU A 14 -9.02 -18.87 1.06
N HIS A 15 -8.29 -19.98 1.15
CA HIS A 15 -8.63 -21.07 2.05
C HIS A 15 -8.45 -20.62 3.51
N GLY A 16 -9.50 -20.75 4.33
CA GLY A 16 -9.50 -20.35 5.74
C GLY A 16 -9.59 -18.84 5.98
N LEU A 17 -9.64 -18.02 4.92
CA LEU A 17 -9.75 -16.56 5.08
C LEU A 17 -11.02 -16.14 5.82
N LYS A 18 -12.13 -16.82 5.55
CA LYS A 18 -13.40 -16.55 6.24
C LYS A 18 -13.28 -16.76 7.73
N GLU A 19 -12.79 -17.91 8.15
CA GLU A 19 -12.60 -18.30 9.53
C GLU A 19 -11.64 -17.35 10.24
N TYR A 20 -10.58 -16.95 9.56
CA TYR A 20 -9.60 -15.98 10.05
C TYR A 20 -10.25 -14.61 10.31
N LEU A 21 -11.05 -14.08 9.38
CA LEU A 21 -11.73 -12.79 9.55
C LEU A 21 -12.77 -12.83 10.67
N MET A 22 -13.53 -13.91 10.79
CA MET A 22 -14.47 -14.10 11.88
C MET A 22 -13.77 -14.15 13.25
N GLU A 23 -12.59 -14.76 13.30
CA GLU A 23 -11.79 -14.79 14.52
C GLU A 23 -11.24 -13.42 14.89
N LEU A 24 -10.77 -12.63 13.89
CA LEU A 24 -10.35 -11.24 14.13
C LEU A 24 -11.49 -10.39 14.71
N GLU A 25 -12.70 -10.54 14.19
CA GLU A 25 -13.88 -9.87 14.74
C GLU A 25 -14.16 -10.32 16.16
N ARG A 26 -14.12 -11.65 16.42
CA ARG A 26 -14.40 -12.24 17.73
C ARG A 26 -13.45 -11.72 18.82
N ILE A 27 -12.16 -11.55 18.51
CA ILE A 27 -11.16 -11.05 19.46
C ILE A 27 -11.14 -9.52 19.57
N GLY A 28 -12.03 -8.82 18.87
CA GLY A 28 -12.22 -7.38 19.01
C GLY A 28 -11.25 -6.52 18.19
N VAL A 29 -10.74 -7.03 17.07
CA VAL A 29 -10.03 -6.19 16.08
C VAL A 29 -11.00 -5.17 15.52
N THR A 30 -10.58 -3.92 15.41
CA THR A 30 -11.41 -2.81 14.93
C THR A 30 -11.51 -2.80 13.40
N ALA A 31 -10.37 -2.98 12.72
CA ALA A 31 -10.31 -2.87 11.27
C ALA A 31 -9.28 -3.83 10.66
N ILE A 32 -9.52 -4.18 9.40
CA ILE A 32 -8.50 -4.79 8.54
C ILE A 32 -8.10 -3.81 7.44
N ILE A 33 -6.83 -3.85 7.06
CA ILE A 33 -6.32 -3.16 5.87
C ILE A 33 -6.13 -4.24 4.81
N ALA A 34 -6.98 -4.23 3.78
CA ALA A 34 -7.08 -5.34 2.86
C ALA A 34 -6.73 -4.95 1.42
N CYS A 35 -6.17 -5.91 0.69
CA CYS A 35 -6.14 -5.90 -0.76
C CYS A 35 -7.30 -6.76 -1.25
N LEU A 36 -8.38 -6.11 -1.66
CA LEU A 36 -9.62 -6.77 -2.04
C LEU A 36 -9.50 -7.28 -3.48
N SER A 37 -9.75 -8.56 -3.69
CA SER A 37 -9.93 -9.06 -5.04
C SER A 37 -11.30 -8.63 -5.58
N ARG A 38 -11.43 -8.53 -6.92
CA ARG A 38 -12.68 -8.11 -7.57
C ARG A 38 -13.84 -9.14 -7.45
N HIS A 39 -13.62 -10.24 -6.77
CA HIS A 39 -14.66 -11.25 -6.60
C HIS A 39 -15.67 -10.82 -5.55
N HIS A 40 -16.92 -10.62 -5.98
CA HIS A 40 -18.06 -10.25 -5.15
C HIS A 40 -18.29 -11.19 -3.95
N ASP A 41 -17.81 -12.43 -4.05
CA ASP A 41 -18.02 -13.46 -3.04
C ASP A 41 -17.03 -13.35 -1.86
N VAL A 42 -15.91 -12.61 -2.02
CA VAL A 42 -14.88 -12.42 -1.00
C VAL A 42 -14.96 -11.01 -0.40
N CYS A 43 -16.16 -10.58 -0.01
CA CYS A 43 -16.28 -9.34 0.74
C CYS A 43 -16.13 -9.64 2.24
N PRO A 44 -15.11 -9.11 2.92
CA PRO A 44 -14.91 -9.34 4.36
C PRO A 44 -16.15 -9.01 5.18
N LYS A 45 -16.92 -8.00 4.80
CA LYS A 45 -18.15 -7.59 5.49
C LYS A 45 -19.28 -8.63 5.44
N ASN A 46 -19.24 -9.56 4.50
CA ASN A 46 -20.21 -10.67 4.46
C ASN A 46 -19.94 -11.70 5.56
N TRP A 47 -18.69 -11.78 6.04
CA TRP A 47 -18.26 -12.78 7.03
C TRP A 47 -18.01 -12.18 8.42
N ALA A 48 -17.56 -10.93 8.46
CA ALA A 48 -17.21 -10.20 9.66
C ALA A 48 -17.75 -8.76 9.57
N PRO A 49 -19.07 -8.55 9.72
CA PRO A 49 -19.74 -7.27 9.43
C PRO A 49 -19.36 -6.14 10.39
N LYS A 50 -18.80 -6.45 11.57
CA LYS A 50 -18.36 -5.44 12.54
C LYS A 50 -16.94 -4.93 12.29
N LEU A 51 -16.15 -5.64 11.46
CA LEU A 51 -14.84 -5.17 11.07
C LEU A 51 -14.96 -4.02 10.09
N GLU A 52 -14.27 -2.93 10.37
CA GLU A 52 -14.01 -1.92 9.33
C GLU A 52 -13.06 -2.50 8.28
N VAL A 53 -13.30 -2.17 7.02
CA VAL A 53 -12.44 -2.59 5.91
C VAL A 53 -11.80 -1.37 5.28
N HIS A 54 -10.49 -1.25 5.45
CA HIS A 54 -9.69 -0.19 4.87
C HIS A 54 -8.99 -0.70 3.62
N VAL A 55 -9.14 0.05 2.52
CA VAL A 55 -8.49 -0.29 1.25
C VAL A 55 -6.99 -0.01 1.35
N SER A 56 -6.18 -1.04 1.11
CA SER A 56 -4.71 -0.92 1.16
C SER A 56 -4.14 -0.07 0.03
N THR A 57 -2.96 0.51 0.25
CA THR A 57 -2.11 1.12 -0.79
C THR A 57 -1.83 0.19 -1.97
N GLN A 58 -1.89 -1.12 -1.76
CA GLN A 58 -1.74 -2.15 -2.81
C GLN A 58 -2.73 -1.98 -3.98
N HIS A 59 -3.82 -1.24 -3.79
CA HIS A 59 -4.76 -0.88 -4.86
C HIS A 59 -4.36 0.34 -5.67
N SER A 60 -3.26 1.01 -5.34
CA SER A 60 -2.80 2.23 -6.03
C SER A 60 -3.91 3.29 -6.15
N SER A 61 -4.68 3.52 -5.09
CA SER A 61 -5.70 4.57 -5.07
C SER A 61 -5.02 5.93 -5.00
N THR A 62 -5.13 6.74 -6.05
CA THR A 62 -4.39 7.99 -6.22
C THR A 62 -5.27 9.21 -6.51
N ASN A 63 -6.58 9.03 -6.51
CA ASN A 63 -7.53 10.11 -6.81
C ASN A 63 -8.91 9.85 -6.19
N SER A 64 -9.76 10.88 -6.18
CA SER A 64 -11.12 10.81 -5.63
C SER A 64 -12.03 9.81 -6.34
N SER A 65 -11.88 9.61 -7.65
CA SER A 65 -12.70 8.62 -8.39
C SER A 65 -12.43 7.20 -7.90
N ALA A 66 -11.16 6.86 -7.65
CA ALA A 66 -10.80 5.57 -7.06
C ALA A 66 -11.34 5.45 -5.62
N ALA A 67 -11.26 6.52 -4.83
CA ALA A 67 -11.78 6.54 -3.47
C ALA A 67 -13.31 6.36 -3.45
N ASN A 68 -14.03 7.06 -4.33
CA ASN A 68 -15.49 6.96 -4.46
C ASN A 68 -15.94 5.57 -4.93
N TYR A 69 -15.18 4.95 -5.83
CA TYR A 69 -15.44 3.55 -6.22
C TYR A 69 -15.42 2.61 -5.00
N TRP A 70 -14.44 2.76 -4.13
CA TRP A 70 -14.35 1.94 -2.92
C TRP A 70 -15.45 2.26 -1.91
N GLN A 71 -15.85 3.54 -1.81
CA GLN A 71 -16.99 3.95 -1.01
C GLN A 71 -18.29 3.27 -1.48
N GLU A 72 -18.55 3.24 -2.79
CA GLU A 72 -19.71 2.56 -3.39
C GLU A 72 -19.68 1.04 -3.12
N LYS A 73 -18.50 0.47 -2.91
CA LYS A 73 -18.32 -0.93 -2.52
C LYS A 73 -18.44 -1.15 -1.00
N GLY A 74 -18.79 -0.11 -0.24
CA GLY A 74 -19.02 -0.19 1.21
C GLY A 74 -17.75 -0.27 2.04
N MET A 75 -16.61 0.20 1.51
CA MET A 75 -15.37 0.27 2.28
C MET A 75 -15.39 1.48 3.23
N ASP A 76 -14.81 1.33 4.40
CA ASP A 76 -14.89 2.30 5.48
C ASP A 76 -13.77 3.35 5.43
N ARG A 77 -12.65 3.05 4.75
CA ARG A 77 -11.51 3.96 4.58
C ARG A 77 -10.69 3.59 3.36
N VAL A 78 -10.02 4.58 2.76
CA VAL A 78 -9.09 4.35 1.67
C VAL A 78 -7.71 4.89 2.06
N VAL A 79 -6.69 4.03 2.00
CA VAL A 79 -5.29 4.43 2.14
C VAL A 79 -4.78 4.85 0.77
N LEU A 80 -4.44 6.13 0.61
CA LEU A 80 -3.91 6.63 -0.65
C LEU A 80 -2.50 6.09 -0.92
N GLY A 81 -2.17 5.93 -2.19
CA GLY A 81 -0.81 5.61 -2.61
C GLY A 81 0.17 6.71 -2.20
N ARG A 82 1.44 6.35 -1.99
CA ARG A 82 2.51 7.31 -1.64
C ARG A 82 2.96 8.17 -2.81
N GLU A 83 2.46 7.87 -4.00
CA GLU A 83 2.76 8.55 -5.26
C GLU A 83 2.05 9.91 -5.39
N VAL A 84 1.03 10.18 -4.54
CA VAL A 84 0.23 11.41 -4.61
C VAL A 84 0.92 12.59 -3.94
N THR A 85 0.82 13.75 -4.59
CA THR A 85 1.29 15.04 -4.04
C THR A 85 0.31 15.58 -2.98
N LEU A 86 0.75 16.59 -2.22
CA LEU A 86 -0.11 17.26 -1.24
C LEU A 86 -1.35 17.91 -1.89
N GLU A 87 -1.19 18.50 -3.07
CA GLU A 87 -2.27 19.10 -3.83
C GLU A 87 -3.30 18.07 -4.28
N GLU A 88 -2.84 16.91 -4.75
CA GLU A 88 -3.71 15.79 -5.14
C GLU A 88 -4.43 15.19 -3.94
N ILE A 89 -3.77 15.11 -2.78
CA ILE A 89 -4.41 14.69 -1.53
C ILE A 89 -5.55 15.65 -1.15
N LYS A 90 -5.27 16.96 -1.16
CA LYS A 90 -6.27 17.99 -0.87
C LYS A 90 -7.44 17.94 -1.85
N ALA A 91 -7.14 17.80 -3.14
CA ALA A 91 -8.16 17.66 -4.18
C ALA A 91 -9.01 16.38 -4.00
N SER A 92 -8.37 15.26 -3.67
CA SER A 92 -9.07 14.01 -3.41
C SER A 92 -9.98 14.11 -2.20
N ALA A 93 -9.51 14.70 -1.10
CA ALA A 93 -10.30 14.90 0.12
C ALA A 93 -11.52 15.81 -0.11
N ALA A 94 -11.39 16.84 -0.97
CA ALA A 94 -12.50 17.73 -1.31
C ALA A 94 -13.60 17.05 -2.16
N HIS A 95 -13.32 15.93 -2.81
CA HIS A 95 -14.23 15.30 -3.77
C HIS A 95 -14.64 13.86 -3.38
N THR A 96 -14.41 13.47 -2.13
CA THR A 96 -14.85 12.17 -1.59
C THR A 96 -15.44 12.35 -0.20
N GLN A 97 -16.33 11.42 0.17
CA GLN A 97 -16.87 11.34 1.53
C GLN A 97 -16.26 10.18 2.33
N VAL A 98 -15.57 9.25 1.66
CA VAL A 98 -14.90 8.16 2.37
C VAL A 98 -13.69 8.72 3.12
N PRO A 99 -13.49 8.34 4.40
CA PRO A 99 -12.32 8.72 5.15
C PRO A 99 -11.02 8.34 4.43
N LEU A 100 -10.10 9.28 4.28
CA LEU A 100 -8.79 9.03 3.67
C LEU A 100 -7.71 8.86 4.74
N GLU A 101 -6.78 7.94 4.47
CA GLU A 101 -5.57 7.74 5.24
C GLU A 101 -4.36 7.99 4.34
N VAL A 102 -3.34 8.70 4.84
CA VAL A 102 -2.12 9.00 4.09
C VAL A 102 -0.88 8.66 4.91
N PHE A 103 0.16 8.19 4.23
CA PHE A 103 1.48 8.05 4.85
C PHE A 103 2.15 9.40 5.02
N ILE A 104 2.74 9.60 6.20
CA ILE A 104 3.52 10.80 6.53
C ILE A 104 4.99 10.50 6.81
N HIS A 105 5.33 9.24 7.01
CA HIS A 105 6.72 8.80 7.24
C HIS A 105 6.90 7.34 6.83
N GLY A 106 8.09 6.99 6.37
CA GLY A 106 8.50 5.62 6.09
C GLY A 106 9.09 5.43 4.69
N GLY A 107 9.37 4.17 4.36
CA GLY A 107 10.02 3.80 3.11
C GLY A 107 9.20 4.13 1.86
N MET A 108 9.89 4.60 0.82
CA MET A 108 9.32 4.76 -0.52
C MET A 108 9.68 3.58 -1.40
N CYS A 109 8.75 3.16 -2.25
CA CYS A 109 8.99 2.11 -3.25
C CYS A 109 9.47 2.70 -4.57
N ILE A 110 10.28 1.93 -5.31
CA ILE A 110 10.64 2.26 -6.70
C ILE A 110 9.44 2.17 -7.65
N SER A 111 8.49 1.30 -7.33
CA SER A 111 7.29 1.04 -8.12
C SER A 111 6.06 1.65 -7.49
N TYR A 112 5.02 1.84 -8.29
CA TYR A 112 3.68 2.13 -7.77
C TYR A 112 3.27 1.07 -6.73
N SER A 113 2.50 1.50 -5.74
CA SER A 113 2.03 0.65 -4.65
C SER A 113 1.30 -0.59 -5.19
N GLY A 114 1.73 -1.78 -4.77
CA GLY A 114 1.14 -3.06 -5.20
C GLY A 114 1.51 -3.51 -6.63
N ARG A 115 2.53 -2.92 -7.25
CA ARG A 115 2.92 -3.22 -8.66
C ARG A 115 4.42 -3.49 -8.82
N CYS A 116 5.11 -3.78 -7.74
CA CYS A 116 6.54 -4.06 -7.78
C CYS A 116 6.81 -5.49 -8.28
N VAL A 117 7.68 -5.62 -9.27
CA VAL A 117 8.19 -6.90 -9.78
C VAL A 117 9.70 -7.04 -9.61
N LEU A 118 10.35 -6.02 -9.05
CA LEU A 118 11.81 -6.01 -8.91
C LEU A 118 12.29 -7.15 -8.00
N SER A 119 11.68 -7.28 -6.83
CA SER A 119 12.03 -8.33 -5.87
C SER A 119 11.84 -9.73 -6.46
N ASN A 120 10.74 -9.94 -7.21
CA ASN A 120 10.48 -11.20 -7.90
C ASN A 120 11.62 -11.55 -8.86
N ASN A 121 12.05 -10.59 -9.69
CA ASN A 121 13.09 -10.82 -10.69
C ASN A 121 14.48 -11.01 -10.06
N MET A 122 14.81 -10.29 -8.99
CA MET A 122 16.14 -10.33 -8.38
C MET A 122 16.31 -11.48 -7.39
N THR A 123 15.24 -11.88 -6.70
CA THR A 123 15.35 -12.81 -5.56
C THR A 123 14.35 -13.96 -5.59
N GLY A 124 13.43 -13.98 -6.54
CA GLY A 124 12.32 -14.94 -6.58
C GLY A 124 11.25 -14.72 -5.50
N ARG A 125 11.33 -13.62 -4.72
CA ARG A 125 10.36 -13.30 -3.66
C ARG A 125 9.33 -12.32 -4.18
N ASP A 126 8.04 -12.64 -4.03
CA ASP A 126 6.95 -11.78 -4.50
C ASP A 126 6.67 -10.62 -3.54
N ALA A 127 7.05 -9.41 -3.97
CA ALA A 127 6.86 -8.19 -3.19
C ALA A 127 5.38 -7.88 -2.93
N ASN A 128 4.49 -8.23 -3.85
CA ASN A 128 3.06 -7.92 -3.73
C ASN A 128 2.30 -8.93 -2.86
N ARG A 129 2.98 -10.02 -2.50
CA ARG A 129 2.49 -11.06 -1.58
C ARG A 129 3.23 -11.07 -0.24
N GLY A 130 3.75 -9.92 0.19
CA GLY A 130 4.48 -9.79 1.45
C GLY A 130 5.93 -10.25 1.42
N GLY A 131 6.45 -10.67 0.25
CA GLY A 131 7.80 -11.20 0.08
C GLY A 131 8.85 -10.16 -0.32
N CYS A 132 8.61 -8.85 -0.15
CA CYS A 132 9.57 -7.82 -0.56
C CYS A 132 10.94 -8.07 0.08
N ALA A 133 11.98 -8.18 -0.74
CA ALA A 133 13.37 -8.33 -0.31
C ALA A 133 14.12 -6.99 -0.23
N GLN A 134 13.42 -5.87 -0.45
CA GLN A 134 13.98 -4.51 -0.51
C GLN A 134 15.14 -4.37 -1.52
N SER A 135 15.11 -5.13 -2.60
CA SER A 135 16.18 -5.18 -3.61
C SER A 135 16.49 -3.82 -4.24
N CYS A 136 15.50 -2.90 -4.27
CA CYS A 136 15.71 -1.53 -4.77
C CYS A 136 16.64 -0.69 -3.88
N ARG A 137 16.88 -1.10 -2.62
CA ARG A 137 17.75 -0.39 -1.68
C ARG A 137 19.20 -0.80 -1.76
N LEU A 138 19.51 -1.84 -2.53
CA LEU A 138 20.86 -2.28 -2.76
C LEU A 138 21.54 -1.39 -3.80
N GLU A 139 22.83 -1.19 -3.66
CA GLU A 139 23.66 -0.62 -4.70
C GLU A 139 23.80 -1.61 -5.86
N ILE A 140 23.54 -1.13 -7.06
CA ILE A 140 23.52 -1.95 -8.28
C ILE A 140 24.52 -1.37 -9.26
N SER A 141 25.33 -2.25 -9.82
CA SER A 141 26.19 -1.91 -10.98
C SER A 141 25.49 -2.31 -12.27
N CYS A 142 25.48 -1.41 -13.26
CA CYS A 142 24.94 -1.69 -14.57
C CYS A 142 26.06 -2.29 -15.46
N CYS A 143 26.19 -3.62 -15.45
CA CYS A 143 27.12 -4.34 -16.34
C CYS A 143 26.41 -4.76 -17.61
N MET A 144 26.61 -4.03 -18.72
CA MET A 144 26.32 -4.54 -20.05
C MET A 144 27.39 -5.57 -20.42
N ARG A 145 26.98 -6.79 -20.73
CA ARG A 145 27.88 -7.96 -20.94
C ARG A 145 28.95 -7.80 -22.00
N GLU A 146 28.91 -6.77 -22.84
CA GLU A 146 29.79 -6.68 -24.00
C GLU A 146 30.51 -5.32 -24.21
N ILE A 147 30.25 -4.27 -23.43
CA ILE A 147 30.74 -2.93 -23.80
C ILE A 147 31.47 -2.16 -22.68
N VAL A 148 31.32 -2.48 -21.40
CA VAL A 148 31.95 -1.67 -20.35
C VAL A 148 32.57 -2.56 -19.27
N HIS A 149 33.86 -2.41 -19.05
CA HIS A 149 34.52 -2.80 -17.82
C HIS A 149 34.04 -1.81 -16.74
N CYS A 150 33.05 -2.20 -15.95
CA CYS A 150 32.67 -1.47 -14.74
C CYS A 150 33.80 -1.64 -13.71
N HIS A 151 34.75 -0.75 -13.72
CA HIS A 151 35.92 -0.80 -12.84
C HIS A 151 35.95 0.33 -11.80
N ASP A 152 35.00 1.29 -11.86
CA ASP A 152 34.97 2.40 -10.92
C ASP A 152 33.76 2.32 -9.98
N GLU A 153 33.98 2.57 -8.69
CA GLU A 153 32.92 2.72 -7.67
C GLU A 153 31.87 3.78 -8.06
N GLN A 154 32.13 4.59 -9.07
CA GLN A 154 31.25 5.63 -9.59
C GLN A 154 30.07 5.10 -10.43
N ASP A 155 30.12 3.83 -10.83
CA ASP A 155 29.06 3.19 -11.63
C ASP A 155 27.96 2.54 -10.77
N LEU A 156 28.07 2.64 -9.44
CA LEU A 156 27.06 2.14 -8.50
C LEU A 156 25.93 3.15 -8.33
N PHE A 157 24.70 2.69 -8.43
CA PHE A 157 23.53 3.50 -8.14
C PHE A 157 22.49 2.72 -7.34
N SER A 158 21.69 3.44 -6.55
CA SER A 158 20.53 2.90 -5.87
C SER A 158 19.26 3.26 -6.64
N MET A 159 18.39 2.29 -6.87
CA MET A 159 17.07 2.52 -7.44
C MET A 159 16.06 3.07 -6.42
N SER A 160 16.40 3.06 -5.14
CA SER A 160 15.51 3.55 -4.08
C SER A 160 15.43 5.06 -4.10
N SER A 161 14.21 5.58 -4.02
CA SER A 161 14.00 6.99 -3.67
C SER A 161 14.35 7.22 -2.19
N LYS A 162 14.52 8.50 -1.81
CA LYS A 162 14.63 8.87 -0.39
C LYS A 162 13.33 8.53 0.33
N ASP A 163 13.43 8.21 1.61
CA ASP A 163 12.27 7.91 2.44
C ASP A 163 11.34 9.12 2.58
N LEU A 164 10.07 8.84 2.76
CA LEU A 164 9.04 9.85 2.95
C LEU A 164 9.23 10.51 4.31
N MET A 165 9.27 11.85 4.31
CA MET A 165 9.19 12.68 5.51
C MET A 165 8.25 13.84 5.25
N ALA A 166 6.98 13.66 5.57
CA ALA A 166 5.91 14.62 5.35
C ALA A 166 5.41 15.30 6.63
N ALA A 167 6.15 15.19 7.74
CA ALA A 167 5.74 15.73 9.05
C ALA A 167 5.42 17.24 8.99
N LYS A 168 6.14 18.01 8.18
CA LYS A 168 5.91 19.46 8.01
C LYS A 168 4.54 19.79 7.39
N TYR A 169 3.90 18.83 6.72
CA TYR A 169 2.60 19.02 6.07
C TYR A 169 1.41 18.55 6.91
N ILE A 170 1.64 18.08 8.15
CA ILE A 170 0.57 17.62 9.05
C ILE A 170 -0.52 18.66 9.23
N PRO A 171 -0.23 19.97 9.45
CA PRO A 171 -1.28 20.99 9.57
C PRO A 171 -2.15 21.10 8.31
N ASP A 172 -1.55 21.00 7.14
CA ASP A 172 -2.26 21.02 5.86
C ASP A 172 -3.18 19.80 5.70
N LEU A 173 -2.69 18.60 6.06
CA LEU A 173 -3.44 17.35 5.99
C LEU A 173 -4.64 17.36 6.95
N ILE A 174 -4.47 17.88 8.16
CA ILE A 174 -5.56 18.06 9.12
C ILE A 174 -6.61 19.03 8.56
N THR A 175 -6.16 20.17 8.02
CA THR A 175 -7.05 21.17 7.42
C THR A 175 -7.82 20.61 6.21
N ALA A 176 -7.21 19.71 5.44
CA ALA A 176 -7.84 19.01 4.33
C ALA A 176 -8.85 17.92 4.78
N GLY A 177 -8.95 17.64 6.09
CA GLY A 177 -9.87 16.63 6.61
C GLY A 177 -9.38 15.19 6.47
N ILE A 178 -8.06 14.96 6.39
CA ILE A 178 -7.50 13.61 6.37
C ILE A 178 -7.78 12.93 7.72
N ALA A 179 -8.40 11.76 7.66
CA ALA A 179 -8.91 11.06 8.84
C ALA A 179 -7.81 10.28 9.60
N SER A 180 -6.72 9.90 8.93
CA SER A 180 -5.66 9.09 9.54
C SER A 180 -4.31 9.41 8.91
N LEU A 181 -3.29 9.53 9.75
CA LEU A 181 -1.88 9.73 9.37
C LEU A 181 -1.11 8.47 9.72
N LYS A 182 -0.46 7.88 8.73
CA LYS A 182 0.23 6.59 8.87
C LYS A 182 1.74 6.75 8.86
N ILE A 183 2.38 6.08 9.79
CA ILE A 183 3.83 5.93 9.88
C ILE A 183 4.14 4.47 9.58
N GLU A 184 5.10 4.23 8.72
CA GLU A 184 5.63 2.90 8.45
C GLU A 184 7.06 2.83 8.99
N ASP A 185 7.36 1.76 9.71
CA ASP A 185 8.72 1.43 10.12
C ASP A 185 9.50 0.90 8.91
N VAL A 186 10.82 1.16 8.84
CA VAL A 186 11.67 0.89 7.67
C VAL A 186 12.66 -0.24 7.97
#